data_7ac35e004fa077dea11dfd6ca61124fa
#
_entry.id   7ac35e004fa077dea11dfd6ca61124fa
#
_cell.length_a   1.000
_cell.length_b   1.000
_cell.length_c   1.000
_cell.angle_alpha   90.00
_cell.angle_beta   90.00
_cell.angle_gamma   90.00
#
_symmetry.space_group_name_H-M   'P 1'
#
loop_
_entity.id
_entity.type
_entity.pdbx_description
1 polymer ?
#
loop_
_entity_poly.entity_id
_entity_poly.type
_entity_poly.pdbx_seq_one_letter_code
_entity_poly.pdbx_strand_id
1 'polypeptide(L)'
;MLRIVFAKSSWNLAGAGLAGVFLVLAGGNLTGYGAAFGFGLFFFARGIGTGIGPLIARAVFKDRTKWPSLIGILVSISGFFYFLVGITLEIYLPLTVALIILAHSASGGNWVLSTVLTQMWVEDEVRGRVFSMDMLILGGTAAFSTTIAGYLVEYQNLSLRTGFISFSLIMVMCGLIFTYWRPDLQIVSEQ
;
A
#
# COMPACT_ATOMS: atom_id res chain seq x y z
N MET A 1 -16.25 6.40 9.30
CA MET A 1 -14.90 6.97 9.43
C MET A 1 -13.82 5.95 9.75
N LEU A 2 -13.95 5.17 10.83
CA LEU A 2 -12.96 4.12 11.21
C LEU A 2 -12.58 3.19 10.03
N ARG A 3 -13.55 2.82 9.19
CA ARG A 3 -13.30 2.01 7.99
C ARG A 3 -12.21 2.59 7.09
N ILE A 4 -12.20 3.92 6.84
CA ILE A 4 -11.24 4.55 5.94
C ILE A 4 -9.83 4.50 6.54
N VAL A 5 -9.73 4.82 7.83
CA VAL A 5 -8.46 4.77 8.56
C VAL A 5 -7.89 3.35 8.56
N PHE A 6 -8.71 2.35 8.87
CA PHE A 6 -8.26 0.95 8.87
C PHE A 6 -7.99 0.41 7.47
N ALA A 7 -8.77 0.80 6.45
CA ALA A 7 -8.50 0.41 5.06
C ALA A 7 -7.16 0.97 4.57
N LYS A 8 -6.85 2.22 4.89
CA LYS A 8 -5.57 2.85 4.60
C LYS A 8 -4.42 2.17 5.35
N SER A 9 -4.60 1.92 6.65
CA SER A 9 -3.60 1.27 7.49
C SER A 9 -3.40 -0.21 7.14
N SER A 10 -4.40 -0.88 6.57
CA SER A 10 -4.29 -2.26 6.11
C SER A 10 -3.26 -2.44 4.99
N TRP A 11 -3.06 -1.40 4.15
CA TRP A 11 -1.96 -1.40 3.21
C TRP A 11 -0.61 -1.49 3.94
N ASN A 12 -0.41 -0.70 5.00
CA ASN A 12 0.83 -0.71 5.77
C ASN A 12 1.07 -2.03 6.53
N LEU A 13 0.00 -2.74 6.89
CA LEU A 13 0.12 -4.02 7.60
C LEU A 13 0.95 -5.07 6.81
N ALA A 14 0.93 -5.00 5.49
CA ALA A 14 1.77 -5.84 4.64
C ALA A 14 2.75 -5.02 3.78
N GLY A 15 2.29 -3.91 3.23
CA GLY A 15 3.06 -3.07 2.31
C GLY A 15 4.30 -2.42 2.92
N ALA A 16 4.31 -2.15 4.22
CA ALA A 16 5.50 -1.62 4.88
C ALA A 16 6.62 -2.67 4.96
N GLY A 17 6.30 -3.94 5.24
CA GLY A 17 7.28 -5.04 5.16
C GLY A 17 7.76 -5.26 3.74
N LEU A 18 6.85 -5.25 2.75
CA LEU A 18 7.19 -5.36 1.33
C LEU A 18 8.13 -4.24 0.89
N ALA A 19 7.78 -2.99 1.15
CA ALA A 19 8.55 -1.84 0.69
C ALA A 19 9.78 -1.55 1.54
N GLY A 20 9.72 -1.76 2.85
CA GLY A 20 10.79 -1.42 3.80
C GLY A 20 11.82 -2.51 3.99
N VAL A 21 11.48 -3.77 3.77
CA VAL A 21 12.41 -4.90 3.95
C VAL A 21 12.67 -5.61 2.64
N PHE A 22 11.63 -6.20 2.02
CA PHE A 22 11.84 -7.06 0.85
C PHE A 22 12.33 -6.28 -0.38
N LEU A 23 11.82 -5.08 -0.68
CA LEU A 23 12.35 -4.27 -1.79
C LEU A 23 13.79 -3.81 -1.53
N VAL A 24 14.15 -3.50 -0.29
CA VAL A 24 15.52 -3.11 0.08
C VAL A 24 16.48 -4.26 -0.20
N LEU A 25 16.15 -5.46 0.30
CA LEU A 25 16.97 -6.65 0.11
C LEU A 25 17.01 -7.09 -1.36
N ALA A 26 15.88 -7.03 -2.05
CA ALA A 26 15.81 -7.35 -3.48
C ALA A 26 16.67 -6.39 -4.32
N GLY A 27 16.64 -5.09 -3.99
CA GLY A 27 17.48 -4.10 -4.65
C GLY A 27 18.98 -4.40 -4.49
N GLY A 28 19.39 -4.83 -3.29
CA GLY A 28 20.77 -5.21 -3.01
C GLY A 28 21.23 -6.47 -3.74
N ASN A 29 20.35 -7.46 -3.84
CA ASN A 29 20.74 -8.80 -4.27
C ASN A 29 20.54 -9.05 -5.78
N LEU A 30 19.57 -8.38 -6.42
CA LEU A 30 19.06 -8.80 -7.73
C LEU A 30 19.42 -7.85 -8.88
N THR A 31 19.86 -6.64 -8.61
CA THR A 31 20.12 -5.66 -9.68
C THR A 31 21.46 -5.85 -10.38
N GLY A 32 22.40 -6.52 -9.75
CA GLY A 32 23.77 -6.64 -10.26
C GLY A 32 24.61 -5.35 -10.25
N TYR A 33 24.01 -4.21 -9.89
CA TYR A 33 24.65 -2.89 -9.89
C TYR A 33 25.12 -2.41 -8.50
N GLY A 34 25.04 -3.27 -7.50
CA GLY A 34 25.31 -2.93 -6.09
C GLY A 34 24.09 -2.47 -5.32
N ALA A 35 24.14 -2.69 -4.00
CA ALA A 35 22.99 -2.55 -3.10
C ALA A 35 22.40 -1.14 -3.09
N ALA A 36 23.25 -0.10 -3.06
CA ALA A 36 22.77 1.28 -2.99
C ALA A 36 22.03 1.71 -4.27
N PHE A 37 22.52 1.34 -5.43
CA PHE A 37 21.86 1.65 -6.71
C PHE A 37 20.54 0.87 -6.84
N GLY A 38 20.55 -0.44 -6.55
CA GLY A 38 19.36 -1.27 -6.63
C GLY A 38 18.25 -0.81 -5.69
N PHE A 39 18.59 -0.44 -4.46
CA PHE A 39 17.68 0.22 -3.53
C PHE A 39 17.13 1.52 -4.12
N GLY A 40 18.00 2.40 -4.61
CA GLY A 40 17.62 3.68 -5.22
C GLY A 40 16.68 3.50 -6.42
N LEU A 41 16.95 2.53 -7.30
CA LEU A 41 16.12 2.21 -8.46
C LEU A 41 14.69 1.79 -8.06
N PHE A 42 14.55 0.91 -7.09
CA PHE A 42 13.23 0.47 -6.64
C PHE A 42 12.47 1.56 -5.88
N PHE A 43 13.17 2.39 -5.10
CA PHE A 43 12.56 3.57 -4.45
C PHE A 43 12.19 4.66 -5.45
N PHE A 44 12.96 4.85 -6.51
CA PHE A 44 12.60 5.75 -7.62
C PHE A 44 11.33 5.26 -8.34
N ALA A 45 11.26 3.97 -8.68
CA ALA A 45 10.08 3.35 -9.27
C ALA A 45 8.83 3.53 -8.36
N ARG A 46 8.99 3.31 -7.07
CA ARG A 46 7.98 3.57 -6.04
C ARG A 46 7.52 5.04 -6.05
N GLY A 47 8.47 5.97 -6.11
CA GLY A 47 8.19 7.41 -6.15
C GLY A 47 7.36 7.81 -7.37
N ILE A 48 7.73 7.32 -8.56
CA ILE A 48 6.97 7.53 -9.81
C ILE A 48 5.53 7.01 -9.64
N GLY A 49 5.37 5.78 -9.18
CA GLY A 49 4.04 5.18 -8.98
C GLY A 49 3.18 6.00 -8.03
N THR A 50 3.73 6.34 -6.87
CA THR A 50 3.02 7.13 -5.85
C THR A 50 2.60 8.52 -6.37
N GLY A 51 3.40 9.15 -7.22
CA GLY A 51 3.08 10.44 -7.85
C GLY A 51 2.01 10.34 -8.95
N ILE A 52 2.04 9.29 -9.77
CA ILE A 52 1.09 9.08 -10.88
C ILE A 52 -0.27 8.60 -10.37
N GLY A 53 -0.30 7.76 -9.33
CA GLY A 53 -1.51 7.16 -8.81
C GLY A 53 -2.66 8.12 -8.51
N PRO A 54 -2.45 9.21 -7.78
CA PRO A 54 -3.47 10.22 -7.51
C PRO A 54 -4.03 10.88 -8.77
N LEU A 55 -3.21 11.10 -9.79
CA LEU A 55 -3.64 11.68 -11.06
C LEU A 55 -4.59 10.73 -11.80
N ILE A 56 -4.25 9.44 -11.85
CA ILE A 56 -5.10 8.39 -12.42
C ILE A 56 -6.39 8.28 -11.60
N ALA A 57 -6.29 8.21 -10.29
CA ALA A 57 -7.44 8.08 -9.41
C ALA A 57 -8.43 9.24 -9.60
N ARG A 58 -7.95 10.48 -9.69
CA ARG A 58 -8.78 11.67 -9.97
C ARG A 58 -9.42 11.65 -11.35
N ALA A 59 -8.71 11.19 -12.37
CA ALA A 59 -9.21 11.15 -13.74
C ALA A 59 -10.30 10.08 -13.92
N VAL A 60 -10.12 8.91 -13.30
CA VAL A 60 -10.98 7.73 -13.47
C VAL A 60 -12.16 7.73 -12.49
N PHE A 61 -11.92 8.07 -11.22
CA PHE A 61 -12.93 7.91 -10.16
C PHE A 61 -13.64 9.24 -9.83
N LYS A 62 -14.50 9.69 -10.74
CA LYS A 62 -15.24 10.96 -10.58
C LYS A 62 -16.34 10.88 -9.51
N ASP A 63 -16.95 9.71 -9.33
CA ASP A 63 -18.04 9.47 -8.39
C ASP A 63 -17.49 9.23 -6.98
N ARG A 64 -17.60 10.24 -6.12
CA ARG A 64 -17.09 10.21 -4.75
C ARG A 64 -17.81 9.21 -3.84
N THR A 65 -19.05 8.85 -4.16
CA THR A 65 -19.83 7.89 -3.36
C THR A 65 -19.22 6.49 -3.39
N LYS A 66 -18.46 6.18 -4.43
CA LYS A 66 -17.75 4.89 -4.61
C LYS A 66 -16.38 4.84 -3.96
N TRP A 67 -15.81 5.99 -3.56
CA TRP A 67 -14.45 6.06 -3.03
C TRP A 67 -14.18 5.14 -1.82
N PRO A 68 -15.11 4.99 -0.85
CA PRO A 68 -14.88 4.08 0.27
C PRO A 68 -14.62 2.63 -0.14
N SER A 69 -15.28 2.16 -1.20
CA SER A 69 -15.05 0.80 -1.74
C SER A 69 -13.80 0.75 -2.62
N LEU A 70 -13.53 1.82 -3.37
CA LEU A 70 -12.33 1.94 -4.21
C LEU A 70 -11.03 1.89 -3.40
N ILE A 71 -11.01 2.42 -2.17
CA ILE A 71 -9.84 2.35 -1.29
C ILE A 71 -9.44 0.88 -1.07
N GLY A 72 -10.38 -0.01 -0.74
CA GLY A 72 -10.10 -1.43 -0.58
C GLY A 72 -9.63 -2.10 -1.88
N ILE A 73 -10.28 -1.77 -3.02
CA ILE A 73 -9.89 -2.27 -4.34
C ILE A 73 -8.45 -1.85 -4.68
N LEU A 74 -8.08 -0.60 -4.42
CA LEU A 74 -6.73 -0.10 -4.69
C LEU A 74 -5.67 -0.78 -3.81
N VAL A 75 -6.01 -1.12 -2.55
CA VAL A 75 -5.14 -1.94 -1.70
C VAL A 75 -4.95 -3.32 -2.31
N SER A 76 -6.04 -3.97 -2.77
CA SER A 76 -5.95 -5.30 -3.43
C SER A 76 -5.15 -5.25 -4.72
N ILE A 77 -5.34 -4.23 -5.56
CA ILE A 77 -4.58 -4.04 -6.81
C ILE A 77 -3.07 -3.86 -6.50
N SER A 78 -2.73 -3.06 -5.48
CA SER A 78 -1.34 -2.91 -5.04
C SER A 78 -0.75 -4.26 -4.60
N GLY A 79 -1.49 -5.03 -3.80
CA GLY A 79 -1.09 -6.38 -3.39
C GLY A 79 -0.92 -7.33 -4.58
N PHE A 80 -1.82 -7.31 -5.55
CA PHE A 80 -1.72 -8.13 -6.75
C PHE A 80 -0.45 -7.84 -7.56
N PHE A 81 -0.09 -6.56 -7.76
CA PHE A 81 1.16 -6.24 -8.44
C PHE A 81 2.40 -6.64 -7.64
N TYR A 82 2.38 -6.53 -6.30
CA TYR A 82 3.46 -7.05 -5.47
C TYR A 82 3.55 -8.59 -5.50
N PHE A 83 2.43 -9.29 -5.65
CA PHE A 83 2.43 -10.73 -5.88
C PHE A 83 3.13 -11.08 -7.19
N LEU A 84 2.87 -10.34 -8.26
CA LEU A 84 3.58 -10.50 -9.54
C LEU A 84 5.07 -10.17 -9.41
N VAL A 85 5.44 -9.15 -8.62
CA VAL A 85 6.85 -8.89 -8.29
C VAL A 85 7.49 -10.12 -7.68
N GLY A 86 6.85 -10.76 -6.69
CA GLY A 86 7.36 -12.00 -6.08
C GLY A 86 7.59 -13.15 -7.06
N ILE A 87 6.75 -13.25 -8.09
CA ILE A 87 6.89 -14.29 -9.13
C ILE A 87 8.01 -13.95 -10.12
N THR A 88 8.17 -12.66 -10.49
CA THR A 88 9.04 -12.23 -11.59
C THR A 88 10.39 -11.70 -11.14
N LEU A 89 10.61 -11.63 -9.83
CA LEU A 89 11.72 -10.92 -9.18
C LEU A 89 13.11 -11.28 -9.75
N GLU A 90 13.32 -12.56 -10.07
CA GLU A 90 14.61 -13.07 -10.57
C GLU A 90 14.63 -13.24 -12.11
N ILE A 91 13.54 -12.90 -12.80
CA ILE A 91 13.40 -13.19 -14.22
C ILE A 91 13.83 -12.01 -15.08
N TYR A 92 13.32 -10.81 -14.79
CA TYR A 92 13.53 -9.65 -15.66
C TYR A 92 13.36 -8.33 -14.90
N LEU A 93 14.47 -7.64 -14.63
CA LEU A 93 14.51 -6.42 -13.85
C LEU A 93 13.57 -5.29 -14.37
N PRO A 94 13.49 -4.97 -15.67
CA PRO A 94 12.57 -3.94 -16.15
C PRO A 94 11.11 -4.24 -15.86
N LEU A 95 10.69 -5.51 -15.90
CA LEU A 95 9.33 -5.92 -15.54
C LEU A 95 9.09 -5.70 -14.04
N THR A 96 10.04 -6.08 -13.20
CA THR A 96 9.97 -5.84 -11.74
C THR A 96 9.80 -4.35 -11.45
N VAL A 97 10.58 -3.48 -12.09
CA VAL A 97 10.46 -2.02 -11.96
C VAL A 97 9.07 -1.53 -12.37
N ALA A 98 8.56 -1.98 -13.52
CA ALA A 98 7.23 -1.63 -14.00
C ALA A 98 6.11 -2.08 -13.02
N LEU A 99 6.21 -3.29 -12.49
CA LEU A 99 5.25 -3.82 -11.52
C LEU A 99 5.28 -3.03 -10.19
N ILE A 100 6.45 -2.58 -9.74
CA ILE A 100 6.58 -1.70 -8.56
C ILE A 100 5.89 -0.35 -8.82
N ILE A 101 6.07 0.25 -10.01
CA ILE A 101 5.38 1.48 -10.39
C ILE A 101 3.86 1.30 -10.32
N LEU A 102 3.34 0.20 -10.89
CA LEU A 102 1.91 -0.11 -10.89
C LEU A 102 1.37 -0.35 -9.47
N ALA A 103 2.09 -1.10 -8.64
CA ALA A 103 1.73 -1.34 -7.25
C ALA A 103 1.61 -0.03 -6.46
N HIS A 104 2.59 0.87 -6.65
CA HIS A 104 2.59 2.15 -5.97
C HIS A 104 1.65 3.19 -6.59
N SER A 105 1.28 3.05 -7.86
CA SER A 105 0.21 3.86 -8.44
C SER A 105 -1.14 3.56 -7.75
N ALA A 106 -1.45 2.30 -7.52
CA ALA A 106 -2.64 1.91 -6.75
C ALA A 106 -2.57 2.43 -5.30
N SER A 107 -1.44 2.28 -4.63
CA SER A 107 -1.28 2.75 -3.24
C SER A 107 -1.33 4.27 -3.12
N GLY A 108 -0.76 5.02 -4.07
CA GLY A 108 -0.84 6.48 -4.13
C GLY A 108 -2.28 6.97 -4.31
N GLY A 109 -3.04 6.31 -5.18
CA GLY A 109 -4.48 6.54 -5.31
C GLY A 109 -5.25 6.29 -4.01
N ASN A 110 -5.02 5.15 -3.35
CA ASN A 110 -5.57 4.84 -2.04
C ASN A 110 -5.27 5.94 -1.01
N TRP A 111 -4.00 6.37 -0.93
CA TRP A 111 -3.57 7.40 0.01
C TRP A 111 -4.35 8.70 -0.17
N VAL A 112 -4.46 9.20 -1.40
CA VAL A 112 -5.14 10.47 -1.67
C VAL A 112 -6.64 10.36 -1.46
N LEU A 113 -7.30 9.32 -1.99
CA LEU A 113 -8.74 9.15 -1.82
C LEU A 113 -9.12 9.04 -0.33
N SER A 114 -8.39 8.24 0.45
CA SER A 114 -8.63 8.09 1.89
C SER A 114 -8.41 9.40 2.66
N THR A 115 -7.35 10.14 2.33
CA THR A 115 -7.05 11.42 2.97
C THR A 115 -8.12 12.46 2.68
N VAL A 116 -8.55 12.59 1.41
CA VAL A 116 -9.60 13.54 1.02
C VAL A 116 -10.93 13.17 1.68
N LEU A 117 -11.32 11.89 1.71
CA LEU A 117 -12.54 11.46 2.42
C LEU A 117 -12.48 11.80 3.92
N THR A 118 -11.33 11.58 4.55
CA THR A 118 -11.16 11.95 5.96
C THR A 118 -11.33 13.45 6.16
N GLN A 119 -10.77 14.28 5.27
CA GLN A 119 -10.94 15.74 5.33
C GLN A 119 -12.39 16.18 5.14
N MET A 120 -13.14 15.51 4.27
CA MET A 120 -14.53 15.85 3.99
C MET A 120 -15.50 15.43 5.08
N TRP A 121 -15.21 14.32 5.79
CA TRP A 121 -16.15 13.70 6.75
C TRP A 121 -15.87 14.07 8.21
N VAL A 122 -14.74 14.75 8.47
CA VAL A 122 -14.34 15.12 9.82
C VAL A 122 -14.55 16.61 10.02
N GLU A 123 -15.28 16.96 11.08
CA GLU A 123 -15.48 18.34 11.53
C GLU A 123 -14.13 19.01 11.81
N ASP A 124 -14.03 20.31 11.49
CA ASP A 124 -12.79 21.08 11.61
C ASP A 124 -12.21 21.05 13.02
N GLU A 125 -13.08 21.10 14.04
CA GLU A 125 -12.69 21.14 15.46
C GLU A 125 -11.91 19.90 15.92
N VAL A 126 -12.20 18.73 15.36
CA VAL A 126 -11.57 17.44 15.73
C VAL A 126 -10.62 16.90 14.67
N ARG A 127 -10.53 17.55 13.51
CA ARG A 127 -9.76 17.08 12.35
C ARG A 127 -8.31 16.79 12.70
N GLY A 128 -7.65 17.66 13.45
CA GLY A 128 -6.27 17.48 13.87
C GLY A 128 -6.07 16.20 14.71
N ARG A 129 -6.99 15.93 15.64
CA ARG A 129 -6.95 14.72 16.48
C ARG A 129 -7.13 13.44 15.65
N VAL A 130 -8.04 13.47 14.68
CA VAL A 130 -8.29 12.34 13.79
C VAL A 130 -7.07 12.05 12.92
N PHE A 131 -6.46 13.06 12.32
CA PHE A 131 -5.24 12.87 11.53
C PHE A 131 -4.05 12.39 12.38
N SER A 132 -3.92 12.86 13.62
CA SER A 132 -2.90 12.35 14.55
C SER A 132 -3.09 10.87 14.85
N MET A 133 -4.33 10.44 15.10
CA MET A 133 -4.65 9.02 15.29
C MET A 133 -4.43 8.19 14.03
N ASP A 134 -4.79 8.70 12.84
CA ASP A 134 -4.53 8.06 11.55
C ASP A 134 -3.01 7.83 11.37
N MET A 135 -2.19 8.84 11.64
CA MET A 135 -0.74 8.72 11.56
C MET A 135 -0.16 7.74 12.58
N LEU A 136 -0.69 7.72 13.81
CA LEU A 136 -0.28 6.77 14.84
C LEU A 136 -0.57 5.31 14.42
N ILE A 137 -1.77 5.04 13.91
CA ILE A 137 -2.17 3.71 13.44
C ILE A 137 -1.32 3.32 12.21
N LEU A 138 -1.12 4.23 11.27
CA LEU A 138 -0.26 4.01 10.11
C LEU A 138 1.18 3.69 10.51
N GLY A 139 1.76 4.48 11.42
CA GLY A 139 3.12 4.26 11.91
C GLY A 139 3.25 2.95 12.68
N GLY A 140 2.30 2.65 13.56
CA GLY A 140 2.25 1.42 14.34
C GLY A 140 2.15 0.17 13.45
N THR A 141 1.24 0.19 12.48
CA THR A 141 1.10 -0.93 11.53
C THR A 141 2.33 -1.09 10.64
N ALA A 142 2.96 0.02 10.23
CA ALA A 142 4.20 -0.02 9.46
C ALA A 142 5.36 -0.60 10.29
N ALA A 143 5.54 -0.14 11.53
CA ALA A 143 6.58 -0.64 12.43
C ALA A 143 6.39 -2.14 12.71
N PHE A 144 5.17 -2.57 13.00
CA PHE A 144 4.84 -3.98 13.19
C PHE A 144 5.18 -4.81 11.95
N SER A 145 4.73 -4.38 10.76
CA SER A 145 4.96 -5.07 9.50
C SER A 145 6.44 -5.22 9.15
N THR A 146 7.22 -4.14 9.28
CA THR A 146 8.67 -4.17 9.00
C THR A 146 9.42 -5.03 10.00
N THR A 147 9.04 -4.99 11.28
CA THR A 147 9.65 -5.83 12.32
C THR A 147 9.39 -7.30 12.04
N ILE A 148 8.15 -7.69 11.73
CA ILE A 148 7.80 -9.07 11.37
C ILE A 148 8.55 -9.51 10.12
N ALA A 149 8.57 -8.68 9.06
CA ALA A 149 9.28 -9.00 7.83
C ALA A 149 10.79 -9.23 8.08
N GLY A 150 11.42 -8.34 8.85
CA GLY A 150 12.83 -8.46 9.23
C GLY A 150 13.11 -9.73 10.05
N TYR A 151 12.26 -10.01 11.04
CA TYR A 151 12.37 -11.23 11.86
C TYR A 151 12.26 -12.51 11.00
N LEU A 152 11.29 -12.55 10.08
CA LEU A 152 11.10 -13.72 9.22
C LEU A 152 12.27 -13.96 8.27
N VAL A 153 12.88 -12.90 7.75
CA VAL A 153 14.07 -13.02 6.90
C VAL A 153 15.29 -13.48 7.72
N GLU A 154 15.57 -12.83 8.85
CA GLU A 154 16.80 -13.04 9.61
C GLU A 154 16.80 -14.35 10.41
N TYR A 155 15.68 -14.67 11.08
CA TYR A 155 15.62 -15.80 12.01
C TYR A 155 14.88 -17.01 11.46
N GLN A 156 14.00 -16.84 10.47
CA GLN A 156 13.25 -17.94 9.86
C GLN A 156 13.74 -18.28 8.45
N ASN A 157 14.79 -17.62 7.97
CA ASN A 157 15.35 -17.80 6.62
C ASN A 157 14.30 -17.68 5.51
N LEU A 158 13.33 -16.78 5.67
CA LEU A 158 12.29 -16.58 4.69
C LEU A 158 12.90 -16.03 3.38
N SER A 159 12.72 -16.76 2.27
CA SER A 159 13.22 -16.28 0.98
C SER A 159 12.49 -15.02 0.53
N LEU A 160 13.18 -14.16 -0.23
CA LEU A 160 12.57 -12.93 -0.77
C LEU A 160 11.30 -13.23 -1.55
N ARG A 161 11.33 -14.23 -2.42
CA ARG A 161 10.17 -14.66 -3.20
C ARG A 161 8.98 -15.03 -2.33
N THR A 162 9.20 -15.87 -1.32
CA THR A 162 8.13 -16.28 -0.38
C THR A 162 7.62 -15.08 0.42
N GLY A 163 8.52 -14.18 0.84
CA GLY A 163 8.17 -12.94 1.53
C GLY A 163 7.26 -12.03 0.69
N PHE A 164 7.63 -11.77 -0.57
CA PHE A 164 6.79 -11.02 -1.49
C PHE A 164 5.41 -11.66 -1.69
N ILE A 165 5.36 -12.97 -1.92
CA ILE A 165 4.10 -13.69 -2.15
C ILE A 165 3.21 -13.66 -0.90
N SER A 166 3.73 -14.01 0.27
CA SER A 166 2.93 -14.09 1.49
C SER A 166 2.38 -12.73 1.94
N PHE A 167 3.22 -11.69 1.97
CA PHE A 167 2.80 -10.35 2.37
C PHE A 167 1.84 -9.72 1.35
N SER A 168 2.05 -9.97 0.06
CA SER A 168 1.12 -9.49 -0.97
C SER A 168 -0.25 -10.17 -0.90
N LEU A 169 -0.32 -11.45 -0.57
CA LEU A 169 -1.60 -12.15 -0.34
C LEU A 169 -2.33 -11.57 0.87
N ILE A 170 -1.63 -11.28 1.97
CA ILE A 170 -2.22 -10.57 3.13
C ILE A 170 -2.79 -9.21 2.67
N MET A 171 -2.06 -8.45 1.85
CA MET A 171 -2.52 -7.16 1.33
C MET A 171 -3.77 -7.30 0.46
N VAL A 172 -3.81 -8.29 -0.44
CA VAL A 172 -5.00 -8.57 -1.27
C VAL A 172 -6.20 -8.92 -0.39
N MET A 173 -6.02 -9.81 0.58
CA MET A 173 -7.09 -10.19 1.52
C MET A 173 -7.61 -9.00 2.31
N CYS A 174 -6.73 -8.20 2.88
CA CYS A 174 -7.12 -6.97 3.58
C CYS A 174 -7.91 -6.03 2.66
N GLY A 175 -7.45 -5.79 1.44
CA GLY A 175 -8.15 -4.95 0.48
C GLY A 175 -9.55 -5.47 0.13
N LEU A 176 -9.69 -6.78 -0.09
CA LEU A 176 -11.00 -7.41 -0.33
C LEU A 176 -11.93 -7.25 0.88
N ILE A 177 -11.45 -7.51 2.09
CA ILE A 177 -12.24 -7.31 3.31
C ILE A 177 -12.78 -5.88 3.35
N PHE A 178 -11.92 -4.86 3.16
CA PHE A 178 -12.34 -3.46 3.20
C PHE A 178 -13.19 -3.03 1.99
N THR A 179 -13.14 -3.73 0.87
CA THR A 179 -14.03 -3.50 -0.27
C THR A 179 -15.46 -3.91 0.06
N TYR A 180 -15.64 -5.06 0.68
CA TYR A 180 -16.96 -5.63 0.98
C TYR A 180 -17.50 -5.23 2.35
N TRP A 181 -16.65 -4.86 3.30
CA TRP A 181 -17.09 -4.39 4.61
C TRP A 181 -17.78 -3.02 4.49
N ARG A 182 -19.10 -3.02 4.54
CA ARG A 182 -19.96 -1.82 4.46
C ARG A 182 -20.64 -1.58 5.80
N PRO A 183 -19.99 -0.98 6.80
CA PRO A 183 -20.73 -0.40 7.91
C PRO A 183 -21.41 0.88 7.38
N ASP A 184 -22.75 0.83 7.33
CA ASP A 184 -23.67 1.94 7.12
C ASP A 184 -23.23 3.11 6.23
N LEU A 185 -23.67 3.08 4.97
CA LEU A 185 -23.62 4.21 4.03
C LEU A 185 -24.71 5.28 4.33
N GLN A 186 -25.41 5.21 5.46
CA GLN A 186 -26.52 6.10 5.80
C GLN A 186 -26.12 7.55 6.08
N ILE A 187 -24.83 7.88 6.20
CA ILE A 187 -24.38 9.24 6.55
C ILE A 187 -24.21 10.16 5.32
N VAL A 188 -24.27 9.65 4.10
CA VAL A 188 -23.95 10.43 2.87
C VAL A 188 -25.20 10.93 2.15
N SER A 189 -26.41 10.54 2.54
CA SER A 189 -27.65 10.92 1.85
C SER A 189 -28.32 12.19 2.39
N GLU A 190 -27.79 12.83 3.42
CA GLU A 190 -28.42 14.01 4.06
C GLU A 190 -27.56 15.30 4.05
N GLN A 191 -26.56 15.40 3.17
CA GLN A 191 -25.83 16.68 2.97
C GLN A 191 -25.83 17.10 1.52
#